data_59b7df07707088f84249fc1056153061
#
_entry.id   59b7df07707088f84249fc1056153061
#
_cell.length_a   1.000
_cell.length_b   1.000
_cell.length_c   1.000
_cell.angle_alpha   90.00
_cell.angle_beta   90.00
_cell.angle_gamma   90.00
#
_symmetry.space_group_name_H-M   'P 1'
#
loop_
_entity.id
_entity.type
_entity.pdbx_description
1 polymer ?
#
loop_
_entity_poly.entity_id
_entity_poly.type
_entity_poly.pdbx_seq_one_letter_code
_entity_poly.pdbx_strand_id
1 'polypeptide(L)'
;MRDRVNSLTSLNVIAWAIRAVRAVLVFAVLLLPSGVLLALDGRGYLDVSGGYKTGDFDTLVRSNLYYVSASLGYVSPLYEISVTAPYLFLSNSGGNTSSENGIGDVILRGGGVLLPETGSGLSLDGSLAVKLPTADKDKGLGTGETDYGAFLGLHQRFDKTKLSLLGGYIKVGEPSSVTYNDIYLYGIGISQIINNIELYTSFEGRRAMIPGAKNPQEINVGFFHILNVDYSIKGNTFIGLNKGGPDFGLSIGIVRWF
;
A
#
# COMPACT_ATOMS: atom_id res chain seq x y z
N MET A 1 -37.95 -6.05 7.25
CA MET A 1 -37.76 -5.44 5.92
C MET A 1 -36.41 -4.76 5.77
N ARG A 2 -35.82 -4.17 6.82
CA ARG A 2 -34.47 -3.55 6.84
C ARG A 2 -33.32 -4.57 6.61
N ASP A 3 -33.44 -5.79 7.14
CA ASP A 3 -32.34 -6.78 7.06
C ASP A 3 -32.16 -7.40 5.65
N ARG A 4 -33.20 -7.40 4.80
CA ARG A 4 -33.11 -7.86 3.41
C ARG A 4 -32.44 -6.85 2.47
N VAL A 5 -32.53 -5.54 2.79
CA VAL A 5 -31.87 -4.50 1.99
C VAL A 5 -30.36 -4.53 2.22
N ASN A 6 -29.92 -4.76 3.47
CA ASN A 6 -28.50 -4.83 3.83
C ASN A 6 -27.81 -6.07 3.24
N SER A 7 -28.52 -7.20 3.10
CA SER A 7 -27.94 -8.43 2.50
C SER A 7 -27.77 -8.33 0.97
N LEU A 8 -28.66 -7.60 0.29
CA LEU A 8 -28.56 -7.37 -1.16
C LEU A 8 -27.45 -6.38 -1.52
N THR A 9 -27.14 -5.40 -0.67
CA THR A 9 -26.03 -4.46 -0.85
C THR A 9 -24.68 -5.17 -0.67
N SER A 10 -24.54 -6.06 0.32
CA SER A 10 -23.30 -6.79 0.55
C SER A 10 -22.98 -7.80 -0.58
N LEU A 11 -23.98 -8.50 -1.10
CA LEU A 11 -23.83 -9.42 -2.24
C LEU A 11 -23.45 -8.67 -3.53
N ASN A 12 -24.01 -7.49 -3.76
CA ASN A 12 -23.65 -6.67 -4.91
C ASN A 12 -22.21 -6.13 -4.81
N VAL A 13 -21.75 -5.74 -3.62
CA VAL A 13 -20.35 -5.31 -3.39
C VAL A 13 -19.37 -6.45 -3.67
N ILE A 14 -19.67 -7.68 -3.21
CA ILE A 14 -18.82 -8.86 -3.46
C ILE A 14 -18.79 -9.20 -4.96
N ALA A 15 -19.96 -9.21 -5.63
CA ALA A 15 -20.04 -9.49 -7.07
C ALA A 15 -19.30 -8.44 -7.91
N TRP A 16 -19.33 -7.18 -7.49
CA TRP A 16 -18.60 -6.08 -8.13
C TRP A 16 -17.09 -6.16 -7.87
N ALA A 17 -16.68 -6.48 -6.65
CA ALA A 17 -15.28 -6.72 -6.31
C ALA A 17 -14.68 -7.84 -7.17
N ILE A 18 -15.40 -8.93 -7.38
CA ILE A 18 -14.99 -10.04 -8.26
C ILE A 18 -14.85 -9.58 -9.72
N ARG A 19 -15.74 -8.71 -10.21
CA ARG A 19 -15.65 -8.15 -11.58
C ARG A 19 -14.47 -7.20 -11.72
N ALA A 20 -14.22 -6.34 -10.72
CA ALA A 20 -13.09 -5.41 -10.69
C ALA A 20 -11.76 -6.18 -10.66
N VAL A 21 -11.63 -7.21 -9.82
CA VAL A 21 -10.47 -8.10 -9.77
C VAL A 21 -10.25 -8.78 -11.13
N ARG A 22 -11.31 -9.28 -11.80
CA ARG A 22 -11.18 -9.86 -13.14
C ARG A 22 -10.70 -8.84 -14.17
N ALA A 23 -11.22 -7.62 -14.16
CA ALA A 23 -10.82 -6.57 -15.09
C ALA A 23 -9.34 -6.17 -14.89
N VAL A 24 -8.89 -6.03 -13.64
CA VAL A 24 -7.49 -5.71 -13.30
C VAL A 24 -6.57 -6.88 -13.65
N LEU A 25 -6.98 -8.14 -13.42
CA LEU A 25 -6.23 -9.32 -13.80
C LEU A 25 -6.08 -9.45 -15.33
N VAL A 26 -7.14 -9.18 -16.09
CA VAL A 26 -7.09 -9.19 -17.56
C VAL A 26 -6.16 -8.10 -18.08
N PHE A 27 -6.21 -6.91 -17.50
CA PHE A 27 -5.34 -5.79 -17.88
C PHE A 27 -3.88 -6.07 -17.54
N ALA A 28 -3.59 -6.65 -16.38
CA ALA A 28 -2.24 -7.04 -15.96
C ALA A 28 -1.64 -8.14 -16.86
N VAL A 29 -2.45 -9.11 -17.30
CA VAL A 29 -2.02 -10.18 -18.22
C VAL A 29 -1.74 -9.65 -19.63
N LEU A 30 -2.46 -8.63 -20.10
CA LEU A 30 -2.29 -8.03 -21.42
C LEU A 30 -1.04 -7.14 -21.53
N LEU A 31 -0.48 -6.70 -20.41
CA LEU A 31 0.73 -5.84 -20.39
C LEU A 31 2.04 -6.62 -20.32
N LEU A 32 2.02 -7.96 -20.29
CA LEU A 32 3.23 -8.79 -20.27
C LEU A 32 3.84 -8.91 -21.68
N PRO A 33 4.95 -8.22 -21.99
CA PRO A 33 5.78 -8.61 -23.11
C PRO A 33 6.51 -9.90 -22.71
N SER A 34 6.04 -11.02 -23.24
CA SER A 34 6.52 -12.37 -22.97
C SER A 34 8.00 -12.64 -23.33
N GLY A 35 8.73 -11.64 -23.80
CA GLY A 35 10.11 -11.79 -24.27
C GLY A 35 11.20 -11.08 -23.47
N VAL A 36 10.87 -10.11 -22.61
CA VAL A 36 11.88 -9.28 -21.92
C VAL A 36 12.26 -9.84 -20.54
N LEU A 37 11.39 -10.64 -19.92
CA LEU A 37 11.57 -11.17 -18.55
C LEU A 37 12.57 -12.35 -18.46
N LEU A 38 12.95 -12.98 -19.60
CA LEU A 38 13.79 -14.18 -19.58
C LEU A 38 15.31 -13.91 -19.53
N ALA A 39 15.74 -12.66 -19.54
CA ALA A 39 17.18 -12.31 -19.55
C ALA A 39 17.70 -11.70 -18.23
N LEU A 40 16.86 -11.59 -17.21
CA LEU A 40 17.19 -10.92 -15.96
C LEU A 40 17.25 -11.95 -14.81
N ASP A 41 18.27 -11.84 -13.97
CA ASP A 41 18.48 -12.70 -12.80
C ASP A 41 17.52 -12.33 -11.64
N GLY A 42 16.21 -12.50 -11.88
CA GLY A 42 15.16 -12.17 -10.93
C GLY A 42 13.83 -12.83 -11.29
N ARG A 43 12.78 -12.46 -10.59
CA ARG A 43 11.43 -13.04 -10.73
C ARG A 43 10.36 -11.96 -10.92
N GLY A 44 9.44 -12.21 -11.83
CA GLY A 44 8.18 -11.48 -11.91
C GLY A 44 7.24 -11.85 -10.77
N TYR A 45 6.36 -10.95 -10.40
CA TYR A 45 5.28 -11.26 -9.47
C TYR A 45 3.99 -10.52 -9.79
N LEU A 46 2.88 -11.14 -9.41
CA LEU A 46 1.56 -10.53 -9.33
C LEU A 46 1.08 -10.62 -7.89
N ASP A 47 0.85 -9.47 -7.27
CA ASP A 47 0.28 -9.34 -5.94
C ASP A 47 -1.15 -8.84 -6.03
N VAL A 48 -2.09 -9.55 -5.44
CA VAL A 48 -3.48 -9.11 -5.28
C VAL A 48 -3.80 -9.04 -3.80
N SER A 49 -4.14 -7.85 -3.35
CA SER A 49 -4.40 -7.56 -1.93
C SER A 49 -5.73 -6.87 -1.75
N GLY A 50 -6.43 -7.19 -0.67
CA GLY A 50 -7.62 -6.49 -0.23
C GLY A 50 -7.45 -5.94 1.16
N GLY A 51 -8.11 -4.83 1.47
CA GLY A 51 -7.99 -4.24 2.79
C GLY A 51 -9.14 -3.31 3.15
N TYR A 52 -9.10 -2.92 4.40
CA TYR A 52 -10.04 -2.00 5.04
C TYR A 52 -9.28 -1.00 5.90
N LYS A 53 -9.72 0.26 5.88
CA LYS A 53 -9.23 1.33 6.75
C LYS A 53 -10.41 2.15 7.26
N THR A 54 -10.36 2.56 8.52
CA THR A 54 -11.37 3.44 9.11
C THR A 54 -10.73 4.50 9.99
N GLY A 55 -11.32 5.68 10.04
CA GLY A 55 -10.87 6.77 10.89
C GLY A 55 -11.68 8.03 10.68
N ASP A 56 -11.55 8.98 11.59
CA ASP A 56 -12.15 10.31 11.48
C ASP A 56 -11.21 11.36 10.85
N PHE A 57 -9.92 11.06 10.73
CA PHE A 57 -8.90 11.88 10.07
C PHE A 57 -8.89 13.34 10.56
N ASP A 58 -9.10 13.53 11.87
CA ASP A 58 -9.24 14.84 12.53
C ASP A 58 -10.45 15.66 12.01
N THR A 59 -11.49 14.96 11.51
CA THR A 59 -12.76 15.55 11.04
C THR A 59 -13.93 15.06 11.88
N LEU A 60 -15.12 15.65 11.68
CA LEU A 60 -16.36 15.20 12.34
C LEU A 60 -17.01 14.00 11.66
N VAL A 61 -16.47 13.58 10.52
CA VAL A 61 -17.04 12.51 9.67
C VAL A 61 -16.10 11.33 9.65
N ARG A 62 -16.59 10.16 10.07
CA ARG A 62 -15.84 8.92 9.99
C ARG A 62 -15.86 8.41 8.55
N SER A 63 -14.69 8.10 8.02
CA SER A 63 -14.50 7.51 6.70
C SER A 63 -14.14 6.05 6.82
N ASN A 64 -14.73 5.24 5.94
CA ASN A 64 -14.42 3.82 5.78
C ASN A 64 -13.96 3.60 4.34
N LEU A 65 -12.76 3.07 4.18
CA LEU A 65 -12.18 2.76 2.89
C LEU A 65 -11.96 1.25 2.78
N TYR A 66 -12.65 0.61 1.84
CA TYR A 66 -12.34 -0.73 1.37
C TYR A 66 -11.56 -0.61 0.06
N TYR A 67 -10.61 -1.47 -0.16
CA TYR A 67 -9.87 -1.49 -1.41
C TYR A 67 -9.48 -2.89 -1.82
N VAL A 68 -9.30 -3.05 -3.13
CA VAL A 68 -8.61 -4.18 -3.74
C VAL A 68 -7.53 -3.58 -4.62
N SER A 69 -6.30 -4.04 -4.48
CA SER A 69 -5.18 -3.60 -5.31
C SER A 69 -4.55 -4.77 -6.05
N ALA A 70 -4.07 -4.52 -7.25
CA ALA A 70 -3.20 -5.43 -7.95
C ALA A 70 -1.87 -4.72 -8.24
N SER A 71 -0.77 -5.42 -7.97
CA SER A 71 0.58 -4.96 -8.28
C SER A 71 1.25 -5.99 -9.17
N LEU A 72 1.78 -5.52 -10.30
CA LEU A 72 2.68 -6.29 -11.15
C LEU A 72 4.08 -5.76 -10.95
N GLY A 73 5.04 -6.64 -10.72
CA GLY A 73 6.41 -6.23 -10.48
C GLY A 73 7.42 -7.27 -10.90
N TYR A 74 8.66 -6.84 -10.81
CA TYR A 74 9.84 -7.66 -11.02
C TYR A 74 10.85 -7.36 -9.92
N VAL A 75 11.39 -8.40 -9.30
CA VAL A 75 12.40 -8.30 -8.24
C VAL A 75 13.63 -9.11 -8.61
N SER A 76 14.79 -8.51 -8.42
CA SER A 76 16.10 -9.12 -8.50
C SER A 76 16.85 -8.96 -7.18
N PRO A 77 18.01 -9.59 -6.99
CA PRO A 77 18.82 -9.34 -5.80
C PRO A 77 19.25 -7.89 -5.59
N LEU A 78 19.27 -7.08 -6.65
CA LEU A 78 19.79 -5.70 -6.61
C LEU A 78 18.71 -4.63 -6.75
N TYR A 79 17.57 -4.92 -7.37
CA TYR A 79 16.52 -3.93 -7.61
C TYR A 79 15.13 -4.54 -7.73
N GLU A 80 14.13 -3.71 -7.53
CA GLU A 80 12.71 -4.01 -7.72
C GLU A 80 12.06 -2.89 -8.52
N ILE A 81 11.12 -3.25 -9.41
CA ILE A 81 10.23 -2.32 -10.08
C ILE A 81 8.80 -2.84 -9.98
N SER A 82 7.83 -1.96 -9.83
CA SER A 82 6.42 -2.36 -9.76
C SER A 82 5.48 -1.26 -10.22
N VAL A 83 4.30 -1.70 -10.65
CA VAL A 83 3.12 -0.86 -10.89
C VAL A 83 1.96 -1.39 -10.07
N THR A 84 1.29 -0.51 -9.33
CA THR A 84 0.15 -0.86 -8.47
C THR A 84 -1.06 -0.05 -8.89
N ALA A 85 -2.19 -0.72 -9.11
CA ALA A 85 -3.49 -0.12 -9.40
C ALA A 85 -4.51 -0.55 -8.35
N PRO A 86 -5.02 0.36 -7.50
CA PRO A 86 -6.06 0.08 -6.54
C PRO A 86 -7.46 0.35 -7.13
N TYR A 87 -8.46 -0.40 -6.68
CA TYR A 87 -9.86 -0.06 -6.79
C TYR A 87 -10.39 0.25 -5.39
N LEU A 88 -11.03 1.41 -5.23
CA LEU A 88 -11.42 1.98 -3.95
C LEU A 88 -12.94 1.98 -3.79
N PHE A 89 -13.40 1.72 -2.56
CA PHE A 89 -14.77 1.91 -2.12
C PHE A 89 -14.73 2.77 -0.87
N LEU A 90 -15.07 4.03 -1.01
CA LEU A 90 -15.09 5.01 0.07
C LEU A 90 -16.53 5.17 0.55
N SER A 91 -16.76 5.07 1.86
CA SER A 91 -18.03 5.44 2.47
C SER A 91 -17.81 6.32 3.68
N ASN A 92 -18.59 7.40 3.77
CA ASN A 92 -18.58 8.32 4.88
C ASN A 92 -19.80 8.07 5.76
N SER A 93 -19.61 8.04 7.08
CA SER A 93 -20.68 7.90 8.06
C SER A 93 -20.75 9.15 8.93
N GLY A 94 -21.81 9.92 8.77
CA GLY A 94 -22.05 11.17 9.54
C GLY A 94 -22.81 12.20 8.68
N GLY A 95 -24.06 12.50 9.03
CA GLY A 95 -24.90 13.55 8.44
C GLY A 95 -25.40 13.33 7.02
N ASN A 96 -24.53 13.20 6.04
CA ASN A 96 -24.82 12.75 4.68
C ASN A 96 -24.00 11.50 4.39
N THR A 97 -24.63 10.33 4.34
CA THR A 97 -23.97 9.09 3.90
C THR A 97 -23.74 9.15 2.39
N SER A 98 -22.52 9.43 1.98
CA SER A 98 -22.09 9.30 0.59
C SER A 98 -21.20 8.06 0.45
N SER A 99 -21.35 7.35 -0.66
CA SER A 99 -20.44 6.26 -1.03
C SER A 99 -19.97 6.48 -2.45
N GLU A 100 -18.66 6.44 -2.63
CA GLU A 100 -18.03 6.59 -3.92
C GLU A 100 -17.11 5.38 -4.18
N ASN A 101 -16.94 5.03 -5.44
CA ASN A 101 -16.04 3.97 -5.82
C ASN A 101 -15.44 4.21 -7.19
N GLY A 102 -14.28 3.60 -7.42
CA GLY A 102 -13.58 3.73 -8.69
C GLY A 102 -12.12 3.28 -8.60
N ILE A 103 -11.42 3.43 -9.70
CA ILE A 103 -9.97 3.24 -9.75
C ILE A 103 -9.33 4.37 -8.93
N GLY A 104 -8.39 4.01 -8.06
CA GLY A 104 -7.54 4.96 -7.36
C GLY A 104 -6.34 5.39 -8.19
N ASP A 105 -5.45 6.15 -7.58
CA ASP A 105 -4.22 6.58 -8.24
C ASP A 105 -3.27 5.40 -8.46
N VAL A 106 -2.77 5.27 -9.68
CA VAL A 106 -1.76 4.27 -10.04
C VAL A 106 -0.40 4.71 -9.50
N ILE A 107 0.33 3.78 -8.89
CA ILE A 107 1.64 4.04 -8.32
C ILE A 107 2.69 3.22 -9.08
N LEU A 108 3.70 3.91 -9.58
CA LEU A 108 4.93 3.31 -10.10
C LEU A 108 5.98 3.38 -9.01
N ARG A 109 6.70 2.30 -8.78
CA ARG A 109 7.81 2.26 -7.82
C ARG A 109 9.01 1.58 -8.45
N GLY A 110 10.20 2.13 -8.20
CA GLY A 110 11.47 1.52 -8.51
C GLY A 110 12.41 1.70 -7.32
N GLY A 111 13.10 0.63 -6.93
CA GLY A 111 14.03 0.67 -5.80
C GLY A 111 15.20 -0.25 -6.02
N GLY A 112 16.21 -0.13 -5.17
CA GLY A 112 17.39 -0.97 -5.24
C GLY A 112 18.26 -0.93 -4.00
N VAL A 113 19.15 -1.89 -3.94
CA VAL A 113 20.13 -2.02 -2.87
C VAL A 113 21.26 -1.02 -3.12
N LEU A 114 21.43 -0.07 -2.21
CA LEU A 114 22.49 0.94 -2.23
C LEU A 114 23.75 0.43 -1.53
N LEU A 115 23.57 -0.32 -0.45
CA LEU A 115 24.62 -1.02 0.27
C LEU A 115 24.15 -2.45 0.55
N PRO A 116 24.71 -3.47 -0.13
CA PRO A 116 24.33 -4.86 0.12
C PRO A 116 24.71 -5.30 1.53
N GLU A 117 23.92 -6.21 2.10
CA GLU A 117 24.19 -6.79 3.41
C GLU A 117 25.56 -7.43 3.45
N THR A 118 26.39 -6.97 4.34
CA THR A 118 27.76 -7.47 4.56
C THR A 118 27.79 -8.42 5.76
N GLY A 119 28.96 -8.98 6.07
CA GLY A 119 29.14 -9.83 7.25
C GLY A 119 28.79 -9.18 8.59
N SER A 120 28.68 -7.83 8.64
CA SER A 120 28.15 -7.11 9.80
C SER A 120 26.62 -7.13 9.90
N GLY A 121 25.92 -7.60 8.86
CA GLY A 121 24.45 -7.58 8.78
C GLY A 121 23.84 -6.21 8.43
N LEU A 122 24.66 -5.20 8.15
CA LEU A 122 24.20 -3.86 7.78
C LEU A 122 23.89 -3.82 6.28
N SER A 123 22.73 -3.23 5.91
CA SER A 123 22.35 -2.96 4.53
C SER A 123 21.58 -1.65 4.40
N LEU A 124 21.60 -1.05 3.21
CA LEU A 124 20.89 0.16 2.86
C LEU A 124 20.17 -0.05 1.53
N ASP A 125 18.91 0.31 1.45
CA ASP A 125 18.14 0.37 0.21
C ASP A 125 17.55 1.76 -0.01
N GLY A 126 17.19 2.03 -1.26
CA GLY A 126 16.53 3.25 -1.65
C GLY A 126 15.45 2.99 -2.69
N SER A 127 14.40 3.77 -2.68
CA SER A 127 13.35 3.68 -3.69
C SER A 127 12.78 5.04 -4.06
N LEU A 128 12.29 5.12 -5.29
CA LEU A 128 11.52 6.23 -5.83
C LEU A 128 10.11 5.75 -6.16
N ALA A 129 9.14 6.63 -6.00
CA ALA A 129 7.76 6.35 -6.38
C ALA A 129 7.16 7.55 -7.12
N VAL A 130 6.28 7.25 -8.06
CA VAL A 130 5.45 8.25 -8.75
C VAL A 130 4.00 7.81 -8.64
N LYS A 131 3.16 8.63 -8.04
CA LYS A 131 1.71 8.47 -8.03
C LYS A 131 1.12 9.23 -9.21
N LEU A 132 0.44 8.55 -10.12
CA LEU A 132 -0.21 9.12 -11.28
C LEU A 132 -1.67 9.50 -10.93
N PRO A 133 -2.19 10.66 -11.39
CA PRO A 133 -3.54 11.13 -11.07
C PRO A 133 -4.61 10.41 -11.92
N THR A 134 -4.74 9.11 -11.73
CA THR A 134 -5.70 8.26 -12.47
C THR A 134 -7.05 8.13 -11.80
N ALA A 135 -7.13 8.51 -10.51
CA ALA A 135 -8.35 8.49 -9.75
C ALA A 135 -9.28 9.66 -10.10
N ASP A 136 -10.57 9.43 -9.95
CA ASP A 136 -11.58 10.46 -10.11
C ASP A 136 -11.55 11.41 -8.88
N LYS A 137 -11.00 12.62 -9.10
CA LYS A 137 -10.89 13.65 -8.05
C LYS A 137 -12.27 14.19 -7.60
N ASP A 138 -13.24 14.21 -8.49
CA ASP A 138 -14.58 14.75 -8.19
C ASP A 138 -15.35 13.80 -7.26
N LYS A 139 -14.95 12.52 -7.23
CA LYS A 139 -15.41 11.51 -6.27
C LYS A 139 -14.57 11.44 -4.99
N GLY A 140 -13.52 12.25 -4.87
CA GLY A 140 -12.61 12.22 -3.72
C GLY A 140 -11.75 10.96 -3.63
N LEU A 141 -11.54 10.26 -4.75
CA LEU A 141 -10.72 9.03 -4.81
C LEU A 141 -9.23 9.30 -5.01
N GLY A 142 -8.88 10.55 -5.33
CA GLY A 142 -7.51 11.05 -5.50
C GLY A 142 -7.46 12.56 -5.51
N THR A 143 -6.25 13.13 -5.53
CA THR A 143 -6.04 14.59 -5.55
C THR A 143 -6.14 15.20 -6.95
N GLY A 144 -6.06 14.37 -7.99
CA GLY A 144 -5.96 14.81 -9.38
C GLY A 144 -4.56 15.31 -9.78
N GLU A 145 -3.57 15.15 -8.89
CA GLU A 145 -2.20 15.62 -9.09
C GLU A 145 -1.19 14.48 -8.94
N THR A 146 -0.02 14.66 -9.56
CA THR A 146 1.09 13.72 -9.49
C THR A 146 1.91 13.96 -8.23
N ASP A 147 2.21 12.91 -7.47
CA ASP A 147 3.14 12.95 -6.34
C ASP A 147 4.45 12.23 -6.69
N TYR A 148 5.56 12.70 -6.12
CA TYR A 148 6.88 12.09 -6.27
C TYR A 148 7.44 11.76 -4.89
N GLY A 149 7.81 10.49 -4.68
CA GLY A 149 8.36 10.00 -3.42
C GLY A 149 9.80 9.52 -3.56
N ALA A 150 10.60 9.73 -2.52
CA ALA A 150 11.92 9.15 -2.33
C ALA A 150 12.04 8.59 -0.92
N PHE A 151 12.58 7.38 -0.79
CA PHE A 151 12.62 6.63 0.46
C PHE A 151 13.99 5.97 0.63
N LEU A 152 14.43 5.85 1.89
CA LEU A 152 15.63 5.15 2.31
C LEU A 152 15.28 4.20 3.44
N GLY A 153 15.83 2.98 3.38
CA GLY A 153 15.74 1.96 4.43
C GLY A 153 17.13 1.54 4.89
N LEU A 154 17.43 1.73 6.17
CA LEU A 154 18.65 1.22 6.80
C LEU A 154 18.28 0.01 7.66
N HIS A 155 18.96 -1.11 7.43
CA HIS A 155 18.66 -2.37 8.10
C HIS A 155 19.88 -2.93 8.78
N GLN A 156 19.67 -3.52 9.96
CA GLN A 156 20.66 -4.28 10.70
C GLN A 156 20.10 -5.67 11.00
N ARG A 157 20.73 -6.70 10.47
CA ARG A 157 20.36 -8.08 10.71
C ARG A 157 21.22 -8.72 11.81
N PHE A 158 20.56 -9.45 12.68
CA PHE A 158 21.14 -10.29 13.71
C PHE A 158 20.50 -11.68 13.59
N ASP A 159 21.17 -12.60 12.89
CA ASP A 159 20.63 -13.92 12.56
C ASP A 159 19.24 -13.81 11.86
N LYS A 160 18.18 -14.23 12.51
CA LYS A 160 16.81 -14.21 11.99
C LYS A 160 16.02 -12.94 12.32
N THR A 161 16.64 -12.05 13.08
CA THR A 161 16.02 -10.77 13.49
C THR A 161 16.59 -9.64 12.64
N LYS A 162 15.74 -8.78 12.13
CA LYS A 162 16.12 -7.58 11.37
C LYS A 162 15.52 -6.34 12.03
N LEU A 163 16.36 -5.38 12.38
CA LEU A 163 15.97 -4.03 12.76
C LEU A 163 15.98 -3.15 11.52
N SER A 164 15.05 -2.22 11.42
CA SER A 164 14.90 -1.34 10.27
C SER A 164 14.62 0.09 10.71
N LEU A 165 15.29 1.06 10.07
CA LEU A 165 14.95 2.46 10.12
C LEU A 165 14.50 2.90 8.72
N LEU A 166 13.39 3.60 8.64
CA LEU A 166 12.81 4.11 7.39
C LEU A 166 12.77 5.63 7.43
N GLY A 167 13.17 6.27 6.36
CA GLY A 167 12.99 7.69 6.11
C GLY A 167 12.47 7.94 4.71
N GLY A 168 11.67 8.98 4.52
CA GLY A 168 11.17 9.29 3.19
C GLY A 168 10.63 10.72 3.08
N TYR A 169 10.54 11.16 1.83
CA TYR A 169 9.97 12.43 1.45
C TYR A 169 9.05 12.23 0.25
N ILE A 170 7.87 12.85 0.30
CA ILE A 170 6.92 12.89 -0.81
C ILE A 170 6.63 14.34 -1.13
N LYS A 171 7.02 14.75 -2.34
CA LYS A 171 6.54 15.99 -2.94
C LYS A 171 5.11 15.76 -3.40
N VAL A 172 4.17 16.40 -2.73
CA VAL A 172 2.74 16.30 -3.05
C VAL A 172 2.39 17.29 -4.15
N GLY A 173 1.67 16.82 -5.15
CA GLY A 173 1.11 17.69 -6.20
C GLY A 173 0.01 18.58 -5.63
N GLU A 174 0.01 19.86 -6.03
CA GLU A 174 -0.93 20.86 -5.54
C GLU A 174 -1.95 21.22 -6.63
N PRO A 175 -3.24 20.87 -6.46
CA PRO A 175 -4.29 21.43 -7.30
C PRO A 175 -4.40 22.94 -7.05
N SER A 176 -4.82 23.69 -8.06
CA SER A 176 -4.90 25.16 -7.98
C SER A 176 -5.80 25.71 -6.87
N SER A 177 -6.68 24.89 -6.31
CA SER A 177 -7.67 25.28 -5.29
C SER A 177 -7.30 24.87 -3.85
N VAL A 178 -6.29 24.03 -3.66
CA VAL A 178 -5.94 23.48 -2.34
C VAL A 178 -4.42 23.43 -2.18
N THR A 179 -3.92 23.93 -1.08
CA THR A 179 -2.49 23.79 -0.72
C THR A 179 -2.31 22.58 0.18
N TYR A 180 -1.40 21.68 -0.21
CA TYR A 180 -0.99 20.52 0.57
C TYR A 180 0.41 20.70 1.13
N ASN A 181 0.67 20.08 2.27
CA ASN A 181 2.04 19.93 2.75
C ASN A 181 2.75 18.79 2.03
N ASP A 182 4.02 18.96 1.73
CA ASP A 182 4.90 17.83 1.44
C ASP A 182 5.00 16.92 2.67
N ILE A 183 5.14 15.62 2.44
CA ILE A 183 5.12 14.61 3.49
C ILE A 183 6.56 14.17 3.78
N TYR A 184 7.01 14.33 5.01
CA TYR A 184 8.17 13.62 5.55
C TYR A 184 7.65 12.45 6.34
N LEU A 185 8.23 11.27 6.11
CA LEU A 185 7.88 10.06 6.85
C LEU A 185 9.13 9.46 7.51
N TYR A 186 8.92 8.79 8.60
CA TYR A 186 9.93 8.08 9.36
C TYR A 186 9.34 6.86 10.02
N GLY A 187 10.16 5.84 10.25
CA GLY A 187 9.71 4.62 10.90
C GLY A 187 10.86 3.85 11.52
N ILE A 188 10.51 3.03 12.47
CA ILE A 188 11.38 2.01 13.06
C ILE A 188 10.61 0.70 13.12
N GLY A 189 11.27 -0.40 12.77
CA GLY A 189 10.65 -1.71 12.76
C GLY A 189 11.59 -2.81 13.21
N ILE A 190 10.99 -3.90 13.58
CA ILE A 190 11.67 -5.17 13.86
C ILE A 190 10.93 -6.28 13.13
N SER A 191 11.66 -7.19 12.50
CA SER A 191 11.09 -8.42 11.97
C SER A 191 11.88 -9.64 12.42
N GLN A 192 11.17 -10.77 12.49
CA GLN A 192 11.70 -12.06 12.89
C GLN A 192 11.29 -13.13 11.88
N ILE A 193 12.26 -13.88 11.38
CA ILE A 193 12.00 -15.01 10.49
C ILE A 193 11.86 -16.28 11.33
N ILE A 194 10.70 -16.94 11.23
CA ILE A 194 10.40 -18.22 11.87
C ILE A 194 10.01 -19.20 10.76
N ASN A 195 10.90 -20.15 10.45
CA ASN A 195 10.76 -21.04 9.30
C ASN A 195 10.62 -20.24 7.98
N ASN A 196 9.45 -20.29 7.35
CA ASN A 196 9.09 -19.60 6.11
C ASN A 196 8.12 -18.43 6.31
N ILE A 197 7.98 -17.95 7.57
CA ILE A 197 7.15 -16.81 7.94
C ILE A 197 8.07 -15.70 8.46
N GLU A 198 7.98 -14.50 7.89
CA GLU A 198 8.50 -13.27 8.47
C GLU A 198 7.37 -12.58 9.21
N LEU A 199 7.52 -12.41 10.52
CA LEU A 199 6.65 -11.58 11.36
C LEU A 199 7.31 -10.24 11.56
N TYR A 200 6.55 -9.16 11.50
CA TYR A 200 7.10 -7.82 11.71
C TYR A 200 6.16 -6.93 12.53
N THR A 201 6.77 -5.98 13.21
CA THR A 201 6.08 -4.83 13.78
C THR A 201 6.88 -3.56 13.49
N SER A 202 6.19 -2.45 13.27
CA SER A 202 6.81 -1.14 13.07
C SER A 202 6.00 -0.03 13.72
N PHE A 203 6.69 1.02 14.12
CA PHE A 203 6.11 2.33 14.36
C PHE A 203 6.42 3.23 13.17
N GLU A 204 5.42 3.94 12.69
CA GLU A 204 5.55 4.89 11.59
C GLU A 204 4.90 6.22 11.94
N GLY A 205 5.55 7.29 11.53
CA GLY A 205 5.01 8.64 11.64
C GLY A 205 5.23 9.42 10.35
N ARG A 206 4.32 10.35 10.07
CA ARG A 206 4.45 11.21 8.88
C ARG A 206 3.85 12.60 9.14
N ARG A 207 4.34 13.60 8.41
CA ARG A 207 3.71 14.91 8.37
C ARG A 207 2.33 14.79 7.73
N ALA A 208 1.33 15.48 8.28
CA ALA A 208 0.02 15.57 7.68
C ALA A 208 0.07 16.32 6.34
N MET A 209 -0.58 15.75 5.32
CA MET A 209 -0.72 16.38 4.01
C MET A 209 -1.60 17.65 4.09
N ILE A 210 -2.63 17.63 4.92
CA ILE A 210 -3.52 18.79 5.12
C ILE A 210 -2.89 19.74 6.15
N PRO A 211 -2.67 21.03 5.81
CA PRO A 211 -2.17 22.01 6.76
C PRO A 211 -3.04 22.13 8.00
N GLY A 212 -2.41 22.12 9.18
CA GLY A 212 -3.10 22.24 10.48
C GLY A 212 -3.64 20.92 11.03
N ALA A 213 -3.73 19.86 10.24
CA ALA A 213 -4.11 18.53 10.73
C ALA A 213 -2.97 17.90 11.57
N LYS A 214 -3.35 16.97 12.46
CA LYS A 214 -2.39 16.20 13.26
C LYS A 214 -1.56 15.30 12.38
N ASN A 215 -0.27 15.18 12.70
CA ASN A 215 0.64 14.26 12.02
C ASN A 215 0.26 12.82 12.35
N PRO A 216 -0.07 11.99 11.35
CA PRO A 216 -0.41 10.58 11.57
C PRO A 216 0.73 9.80 12.21
N GLN A 217 0.40 8.96 13.17
CA GLN A 217 1.30 8.01 13.81
C GLN A 217 0.57 6.69 13.98
N GLU A 218 1.25 5.58 13.68
CA GLU A 218 0.63 4.25 13.70
C GLU A 218 1.63 3.16 14.10
N ILE A 219 1.10 2.10 14.68
CA ILE A 219 1.82 0.84 14.91
C ILE A 219 1.26 -0.18 13.92
N ASN A 220 2.16 -0.82 13.19
CA ASN A 220 1.86 -1.88 12.23
C ASN A 220 2.31 -3.22 12.80
N VAL A 221 1.52 -4.27 12.57
CA VAL A 221 1.88 -5.66 12.80
C VAL A 221 1.48 -6.46 11.58
N GLY A 222 2.38 -7.30 11.09
CA GLY A 222 2.08 -8.09 9.91
C GLY A 222 2.94 -9.32 9.75
N PHE A 223 2.67 -10.04 8.68
CA PHE A 223 3.41 -11.22 8.30
C PHE A 223 3.55 -11.32 6.78
N PHE A 224 4.60 -12.02 6.38
CA PHE A 224 4.82 -12.52 5.04
C PHE A 224 5.14 -14.02 5.12
N HIS A 225 4.37 -14.87 4.44
CA HIS A 225 4.50 -16.31 4.51
C HIS A 225 4.70 -16.90 3.12
N ILE A 226 5.85 -17.56 2.91
CA ILE A 226 6.16 -18.29 1.69
C ILE A 226 5.49 -19.66 1.77
N LEU A 227 4.43 -19.86 0.97
CA LEU A 227 3.72 -21.15 0.91
C LEU A 227 4.50 -22.19 0.10
N ASN A 228 5.02 -21.76 -1.05
CA ASN A 228 5.85 -22.56 -1.94
C ASN A 228 6.63 -21.64 -2.90
N VAL A 229 7.28 -22.21 -3.90
CA VAL A 229 8.08 -21.44 -4.87
C VAL A 229 7.27 -20.44 -5.70
N ASP A 230 5.98 -20.70 -5.91
CA ASP A 230 5.12 -19.90 -6.77
C ASP A 230 4.18 -18.97 -5.99
N TYR A 231 3.93 -19.23 -4.69
CA TYR A 231 2.92 -18.51 -3.92
C TYR A 231 3.40 -18.09 -2.55
N SER A 232 3.06 -16.86 -2.20
CA SER A 232 3.18 -16.32 -0.84
C SER A 232 1.88 -15.64 -0.43
N ILE A 233 1.63 -15.57 0.87
CA ILE A 233 0.56 -14.76 1.46
C ILE A 233 1.14 -13.71 2.39
N LYS A 234 0.47 -12.60 2.50
CA LYS A 234 0.84 -11.52 3.42
C LYS A 234 -0.39 -10.97 4.12
N GLY A 235 -0.19 -10.45 5.30
CA GLY A 235 -1.23 -9.75 6.04
C GLY A 235 -0.63 -8.66 6.89
N ASN A 236 -1.41 -7.59 7.08
CA ASN A 236 -1.02 -6.47 7.91
C ASN A 236 -2.24 -5.91 8.62
N THR A 237 -2.06 -5.52 9.85
CA THR A 237 -2.99 -4.67 10.61
C THR A 237 -2.23 -3.50 11.18
N PHE A 238 -2.88 -2.35 11.29
CA PHE A 238 -2.31 -1.21 11.99
C PHE A 238 -3.34 -0.55 12.91
N ILE A 239 -2.82 0.11 13.94
CA ILE A 239 -3.58 0.91 14.89
C ILE A 239 -3.01 2.32 14.87
N GLY A 240 -3.87 3.30 14.59
CA GLY A 240 -3.54 4.71 14.70
C GLY A 240 -3.34 5.13 16.15
N LEU A 241 -2.28 5.87 16.43
CA LEU A 241 -1.97 6.37 17.77
C LEU A 241 -2.59 7.74 18.02
N ASN A 242 -3.08 8.38 16.97
CA ASN A 242 -3.75 9.68 17.04
C ASN A 242 -4.74 9.85 15.88
N LYS A 243 -5.51 10.94 15.92
CA LYS A 243 -6.57 11.22 14.93
C LYS A 243 -6.09 11.78 13.60
N GLY A 244 -4.80 11.96 13.39
CA GLY A 244 -4.25 12.50 12.13
C GLY A 244 -4.32 11.51 10.96
N GLY A 245 -4.52 10.23 11.24
CA GLY A 245 -4.63 9.15 10.27
C GLY A 245 -5.80 8.23 10.56
N PRO A 246 -5.88 7.07 9.86
CA PRO A 246 -6.88 6.06 10.19
C PRO A 246 -6.69 5.54 11.61
N ASP A 247 -7.80 5.27 12.32
CA ASP A 247 -7.75 4.67 13.66
C ASP A 247 -7.32 3.20 13.61
N PHE A 248 -7.75 2.50 12.55
CA PHE A 248 -7.53 1.07 12.37
C PHE A 248 -7.52 0.71 10.89
N GLY A 249 -6.76 -0.31 10.55
CA GLY A 249 -6.83 -0.93 9.23
C GLY A 249 -6.29 -2.35 9.24
N LEU A 250 -6.72 -3.10 8.26
CA LEU A 250 -6.23 -4.45 8.00
C LEU A 250 -6.14 -4.70 6.49
N SER A 251 -5.23 -5.59 6.10
CA SER A 251 -5.13 -6.07 4.73
C SER A 251 -4.64 -7.51 4.69
N ILE A 252 -5.01 -8.20 3.62
CA ILE A 252 -4.52 -9.52 3.28
C ILE A 252 -4.26 -9.58 1.78
N GLY A 253 -3.24 -10.31 1.37
CA GLY A 253 -2.89 -10.47 -0.04
C GLY A 253 -2.27 -11.81 -0.34
N ILE A 254 -2.31 -12.15 -1.62
CA ILE A 254 -1.63 -13.29 -2.20
C ILE A 254 -0.66 -12.80 -3.28
N VAL A 255 0.53 -13.34 -3.28
CA VAL A 255 1.57 -13.06 -4.28
C VAL A 255 1.82 -14.32 -5.08
N ARG A 256 1.73 -14.23 -6.39
CA ARG A 256 2.17 -15.25 -7.33
C ARG A 256 3.49 -14.85 -7.95
N TRP A 257 4.47 -15.75 -7.88
CA TRP A 257 5.80 -15.60 -8.46
C TRP A 257 5.89 -16.38 -9.78
N PHE A 258 6.62 -15.85 -10.75
CA PHE A 258 6.85 -16.48 -12.06
C PHE A 258 8.18 -16.06 -12.71
#